data_cd1ab9f2f394273513243eccc2606e2e
#
_entry.id   cd1ab9f2f394273513243eccc2606e2e
#
_cell.length_a   1.000
_cell.length_b   1.000
_cell.length_c   1.000
_cell.angle_alpha   90.00
_cell.angle_beta   90.00
_cell.angle_gamma   90.00
#
_symmetry.space_group_name_H-M   'P 1'
#
loop_
_entity.id
_entity.type
_entity.pdbx_description
1 polymer ?
#
loop_
_entity_poly.entity_id
_entity_poly.type
_entity_poly.pdbx_seq_one_letter_code
_entity_poly.pdbx_strand_id
1 'polypeptide(L)'
;MTQENIVERLIMSEKRLTQALQNILANGNSLAQGDASNVILSAHYETEESANPHIRGFFTLTSAFDLANLGQFSTKPYGDDIVSLSILARKNYFGSFLFFLMPSSEDFFTFTTNLISNKNTLPQNIHPADIEQIYALYTQIIITYSERKPNWEAIVTSLLIALITCLSPDAHYTFTPGNTNETVALILNEITAHSESITLAKLSEKYSYTPTYLSELLRQKCGKTFSELVLEQRMERAKTLLIHTKLPVSTISSMIGYGGTTEFYRKFKGYFSLTPREMRSKTF
;
A
#
# COMPACT_ATOMS: atom_id res chain seq x y z
N MET A 1 -0.64 34.12 -16.89
CA MET A 1 0.43 33.56 -16.04
C MET A 1 1.72 33.82 -16.79
N THR A 2 2.60 34.65 -16.28
CA THR A 2 3.85 35.04 -16.97
C THR A 2 4.88 33.91 -16.86
N GLN A 3 5.79 33.81 -17.81
CA GLN A 3 6.87 32.81 -17.84
C GLN A 3 7.72 32.84 -16.56
N GLU A 4 7.95 34.01 -15.96
CA GLU A 4 8.61 34.20 -14.67
C GLU A 4 7.91 33.47 -13.52
N ASN A 5 6.58 33.51 -13.46
CA ASN A 5 5.79 32.85 -12.42
C ASN A 5 5.87 31.30 -12.50
N ILE A 6 6.12 30.76 -13.69
CA ILE A 6 6.30 29.32 -13.90
C ILE A 6 7.70 28.88 -13.43
N VAL A 7 8.73 29.65 -13.77
CA VAL A 7 10.12 29.38 -13.37
C VAL A 7 10.28 29.45 -11.85
N GLU A 8 9.73 30.48 -11.21
CA GLU A 8 9.74 30.58 -9.74
C GLU A 8 9.05 29.40 -9.06
N ARG A 9 7.92 28.94 -9.60
CA ARG A 9 7.21 27.76 -9.05
C ARG A 9 8.00 26.47 -9.22
N LEU A 10 8.70 26.28 -10.34
CA LEU A 10 9.56 25.12 -10.57
C LEU A 10 10.73 25.12 -9.58
N ILE A 11 11.43 26.24 -9.43
CA ILE A 11 12.54 26.40 -8.48
C ILE A 11 12.06 26.16 -7.02
N MET A 12 10.88 26.66 -6.67
CA MET A 12 10.29 26.43 -5.34
C MET A 12 9.93 24.94 -5.15
N SER A 13 9.46 24.26 -6.20
CA SER A 13 9.16 22.83 -6.17
C SER A 13 10.41 21.99 -5.97
N GLU A 14 11.49 22.28 -6.68
CA GLU A 14 12.78 21.58 -6.55
C GLU A 14 13.40 21.77 -5.16
N LYS A 15 13.40 22.99 -4.63
CA LYS A 15 13.87 23.26 -3.26
C LYS A 15 13.08 22.48 -2.21
N ARG A 16 11.76 22.41 -2.35
CA ARG A 16 10.90 21.62 -1.45
C ARG A 16 11.19 20.13 -1.56
N LEU A 17 11.39 19.62 -2.77
CA LEU A 17 11.74 18.22 -2.99
C LEU A 17 13.10 17.89 -2.36
N THR A 18 14.13 18.72 -2.60
CA THR A 18 15.46 18.54 -2.00
C THR A 18 15.37 18.52 -0.48
N GLN A 19 14.69 19.49 0.12
CA GLN A 19 14.51 19.56 1.57
C GLN A 19 13.75 18.34 2.12
N ALA A 20 12.71 17.89 1.40
CA ALA A 20 11.93 16.73 1.79
C ALA A 20 12.76 15.44 1.73
N LEU A 21 13.56 15.23 0.69
CA LEU A 21 14.49 14.11 0.57
C LEU A 21 15.54 14.11 1.68
N GLN A 22 16.13 15.28 1.96
CA GLN A 22 17.10 15.43 3.07
C GLN A 22 16.47 15.10 4.42
N ASN A 23 15.23 15.52 4.67
CA ASN A 23 14.50 15.20 5.89
C ASN A 23 14.24 13.68 6.01
N ILE A 24 13.90 13.02 4.91
CA ILE A 24 13.69 11.57 4.88
C ILE A 24 15.02 10.84 5.08
N LEU A 25 16.11 11.30 4.44
CA LEU A 25 17.47 10.76 4.63
C LEU A 25 17.92 10.86 6.08
N ALA A 26 17.73 12.01 6.72
CA ALA A 26 18.10 12.24 8.12
C ALA A 26 17.34 11.32 9.09
N ASN A 27 16.10 10.95 8.75
CA ASN A 27 15.24 10.05 9.54
C ASN A 27 15.30 8.60 9.06
N GLY A 28 16.03 8.33 7.98
CA GLY A 28 15.91 7.12 7.15
C GLY A 28 16.30 5.79 7.80
N ASN A 29 17.03 5.79 8.90
CA ASN A 29 17.36 4.56 9.63
C ASN A 29 16.35 4.24 10.74
N SER A 30 15.38 5.07 10.96
CA SER A 30 14.28 4.83 11.89
C SER A 30 13.06 4.21 11.17
N LEU A 31 13.28 3.28 10.26
CA LEU A 31 12.27 2.26 9.85
C LEU A 31 11.86 1.49 11.10
N ALA A 32 11.44 2.32 12.02
CA ALA A 32 11.33 2.03 13.39
C ALA A 32 10.30 0.94 13.57
N GLN A 33 10.78 -0.03 14.12
CA GLN A 33 10.07 -0.79 15.12
C GLN A 33 9.06 0.12 15.83
N GLY A 34 7.83 0.19 15.30
CA GLY A 34 6.74 0.91 15.94
C GLY A 34 5.99 1.96 15.14
N ASP A 35 6.37 2.31 13.91
CA ASP A 35 5.55 3.21 13.09
C ASP A 35 4.23 2.52 12.69
N ALA A 36 3.12 3.07 13.17
CA ALA A 36 1.77 2.57 12.90
C ALA A 36 1.25 2.96 11.52
N SER A 37 1.97 3.81 10.79
CA SER A 37 1.57 4.32 9.47
C SER A 37 1.41 3.20 8.44
N ASN A 38 0.48 3.38 7.52
CA ASN A 38 0.26 2.44 6.42
C ASN A 38 1.23 2.64 5.26
N VAL A 39 1.89 3.80 5.20
CA VAL A 39 2.95 4.13 4.25
C VAL A 39 4.15 4.66 5.01
N ILE A 40 5.32 4.13 4.70
CA ILE A 40 6.60 4.58 5.24
C ILE A 40 7.52 4.87 4.05
N LEU A 41 8.14 6.04 4.05
CA LEU A 41 9.20 6.38 3.11
C LEU A 41 10.56 6.22 3.80
N SER A 42 11.47 5.57 3.12
CA SER A 42 12.87 5.44 3.51
C SER A 42 13.75 5.89 2.36
N ALA A 43 14.79 6.64 2.66
CA ALA A 43 15.76 7.06 1.67
C ALA A 43 17.17 6.80 2.18
N HIS A 44 18.08 6.43 1.28
CA HIS A 44 19.50 6.27 1.56
C HIS A 44 20.33 6.61 0.32
N TYR A 45 21.57 6.99 0.50
CA TYR A 45 22.49 7.15 -0.63
C TYR A 45 22.79 5.79 -1.24
N GLU A 46 22.74 5.73 -2.57
CA GLU A 46 22.96 4.49 -3.31
C GLU A 46 24.44 4.18 -3.39
N THR A 47 24.84 3.04 -2.85
CA THR A 47 26.20 2.50 -2.91
C THR A 47 26.18 1.13 -3.58
N GLU A 48 27.33 0.61 -3.99
CA GLU A 48 27.44 -0.74 -4.61
C GLU A 48 26.88 -1.87 -3.72
N GLU A 49 26.84 -1.65 -2.39
CA GLU A 49 26.36 -2.62 -1.39
C GLU A 49 24.92 -2.36 -0.93
N SER A 50 24.24 -1.36 -1.50
CA SER A 50 22.89 -0.99 -1.08
C SER A 50 21.89 -2.09 -1.40
N ALA A 51 21.11 -2.50 -0.41
CA ALA A 51 20.07 -3.49 -0.55
C ALA A 51 18.69 -2.84 -0.33
N ASN A 52 17.74 -3.19 -1.16
CA ASN A 52 16.36 -2.74 -1.00
C ASN A 52 15.78 -3.23 0.33
N PRO A 53 15.17 -2.36 1.14
CA PRO A 53 14.59 -2.75 2.40
C PRO A 53 13.42 -3.73 2.16
N HIS A 54 13.53 -4.92 2.75
CA HIS A 54 12.45 -5.90 2.71
C HIS A 54 11.83 -6.07 4.10
N ILE A 55 10.64 -5.53 4.29
CA ILE A 55 9.92 -5.59 5.56
C ILE A 55 8.68 -6.47 5.43
N ARG A 56 8.57 -7.44 6.34
CA ARG A 56 7.43 -8.35 6.35
C ARG A 56 6.11 -7.58 6.51
N GLY A 57 5.14 -7.87 5.64
CA GLY A 57 3.83 -7.22 5.65
C GLY A 57 3.75 -5.94 4.83
N PHE A 58 4.84 -5.54 4.18
CA PHE A 58 4.88 -4.41 3.25
C PHE A 58 5.25 -4.88 1.85
N PHE A 59 4.75 -4.19 0.84
CA PHE A 59 5.36 -4.19 -0.49
C PHE A 59 6.20 -2.92 -0.63
N THR A 60 7.18 -2.96 -1.52
CA THR A 60 8.15 -1.88 -1.68
C THR A 60 8.18 -1.42 -3.13
N LEU A 61 8.14 -0.11 -3.34
CA LEU A 61 8.44 0.55 -4.60
C LEU A 61 9.71 1.36 -4.39
N THR A 62 10.73 1.10 -5.19
CA THR A 62 12.02 1.80 -5.09
C THR A 62 12.30 2.58 -6.37
N SER A 63 12.78 3.80 -6.23
CA SER A 63 13.22 4.67 -7.33
C SER A 63 14.46 5.45 -6.93
N ALA A 64 15.34 5.69 -7.88
CA ALA A 64 16.57 6.44 -7.66
C ALA A 64 16.41 7.89 -8.17
N PHE A 65 16.82 8.84 -7.35
CA PHE A 65 16.82 10.27 -7.65
C PHE A 65 18.25 10.79 -7.69
N ASP A 66 18.56 11.60 -8.69
CA ASP A 66 19.82 12.33 -8.77
C ASP A 66 19.63 13.71 -8.12
N LEU A 67 20.25 13.94 -6.97
CA LEU A 67 20.14 15.21 -6.24
C LEU A 67 20.78 16.39 -6.98
N ALA A 68 21.75 16.12 -7.85
CA ALA A 68 22.39 17.14 -8.68
C ALA A 68 21.51 17.54 -9.88
N ASN A 69 20.60 16.66 -10.35
CA ASN A 69 19.75 16.86 -11.51
C ASN A 69 18.29 16.50 -11.18
N LEU A 70 17.69 17.21 -10.23
CA LEU A 70 16.27 17.05 -9.92
C LEU A 70 15.41 17.44 -11.13
N GLY A 71 14.31 16.71 -11.31
CA GLY A 71 13.39 16.86 -12.45
C GLY A 71 13.20 15.56 -13.22
N GLN A 72 14.06 14.56 -12.98
CA GLN A 72 13.97 13.23 -13.58
C GLN A 72 14.54 12.15 -12.65
N PHE A 73 14.20 10.89 -12.91
CA PHE A 73 14.82 9.76 -12.22
C PHE A 73 16.30 9.64 -12.64
N SER A 74 17.12 9.17 -11.71
CA SER A 74 18.52 8.89 -12.01
C SER A 74 18.63 7.77 -13.05
N THR A 75 19.48 8.01 -14.03
CA THR A 75 19.90 7.00 -15.02
C THR A 75 21.15 6.25 -14.58
N LYS A 76 21.79 6.73 -13.50
CA LYS A 76 22.96 6.10 -12.91
C LYS A 76 22.55 5.11 -11.83
N PRO A 77 23.19 3.94 -11.72
CA PRO A 77 22.84 2.94 -10.72
C PRO A 77 23.28 3.33 -9.30
N TYR A 78 24.37 4.10 -9.16
CA TYR A 78 24.92 4.56 -7.87
C TYR A 78 25.80 5.81 -8.05
N GLY A 79 26.06 6.53 -6.96
CA GLY A 79 26.92 7.73 -6.91
C GLY A 79 26.64 8.56 -5.65
N ASP A 80 27.55 9.46 -5.32
CA ASP A 80 27.51 10.28 -4.09
C ASP A 80 26.24 11.16 -3.99
N ASP A 81 25.66 11.52 -5.14
CA ASP A 81 24.43 12.33 -5.23
C ASP A 81 23.19 11.48 -5.58
N ILE A 82 23.32 10.18 -5.67
CA ILE A 82 22.19 9.29 -5.98
C ILE A 82 21.52 8.83 -4.69
N VAL A 83 20.25 9.13 -4.58
CA VAL A 83 19.41 8.73 -3.45
C VAL A 83 18.39 7.70 -3.90
N SER A 84 18.45 6.53 -3.31
CA SER A 84 17.40 5.53 -3.42
C SER A 84 16.28 5.84 -2.46
N LEU A 85 15.09 5.99 -2.98
CA LEU A 85 13.85 6.16 -2.22
C LEU A 85 13.04 4.88 -2.27
N SER A 86 12.72 4.34 -1.13
CA SER A 86 11.81 3.20 -0.98
C SER A 86 10.51 3.64 -0.34
N ILE A 87 9.40 3.42 -1.04
CA ILE A 87 8.05 3.57 -0.51
C ILE A 87 7.59 2.18 -0.05
N LEU A 88 7.45 2.03 1.27
CA LEU A 88 6.94 0.81 1.87
C LEU A 88 5.46 1.00 2.19
N ALA A 89 4.62 0.19 1.56
CA ALA A 89 3.18 0.25 1.74
C ALA A 89 2.65 -1.04 2.37
N ARG A 90 1.84 -0.90 3.41
CA ARG A 90 1.29 -2.04 4.17
C ARG A 90 0.33 -2.84 3.31
N LYS A 91 0.67 -4.11 3.06
CA LYS A 91 -0.06 -5.00 2.13
C LYS A 91 -1.55 -5.08 2.42
N ASN A 92 -1.92 -5.19 3.69
CA ASN A 92 -3.30 -5.36 4.11
C ASN A 92 -4.14 -4.09 3.90
N TYR A 93 -3.52 -2.93 4.04
CA TYR A 93 -4.18 -1.65 3.82
C TYR A 93 -4.38 -1.38 2.33
N PHE A 94 -3.33 -1.53 1.54
CA PHE A 94 -3.37 -1.26 0.10
C PHE A 94 -4.00 -2.37 -0.73
N GLY A 95 -3.90 -3.63 -0.30
CA GLY A 95 -4.47 -4.76 -1.02
C GLY A 95 -5.95 -4.55 -1.33
N SER A 96 -6.73 -4.12 -0.35
CA SER A 96 -8.17 -3.84 -0.53
C SER A 96 -8.43 -2.71 -1.53
N PHE A 97 -7.66 -1.63 -1.48
CA PHE A 97 -7.81 -0.51 -2.43
C PHE A 97 -7.40 -0.88 -3.85
N LEU A 98 -6.29 -1.57 -4.00
CA LEU A 98 -5.80 -1.99 -5.31
C LEU A 98 -6.79 -2.97 -5.97
N PHE A 99 -7.36 -3.89 -5.21
CA PHE A 99 -8.36 -4.80 -5.70
C PHE A 99 -9.69 -4.11 -6.05
N PHE A 100 -10.08 -3.06 -5.32
CA PHE A 100 -11.27 -2.27 -5.62
C PHE A 100 -11.13 -1.46 -6.93
N LEU A 101 -9.93 -0.96 -7.21
CA LEU A 101 -9.64 -0.16 -8.40
C LEU A 101 -9.30 -1.01 -9.63
N MET A 102 -9.31 -2.33 -9.51
CA MET A 102 -8.93 -3.20 -10.61
C MET A 102 -9.79 -2.97 -11.84
N PRO A 103 -9.17 -2.52 -12.94
CA PRO A 103 -9.74 -2.72 -14.26
C PRO A 103 -9.76 -4.21 -14.59
N SER A 104 -10.59 -4.57 -15.54
CA SER A 104 -10.81 -5.96 -16.00
C SER A 104 -9.60 -6.61 -16.69
N SER A 105 -8.43 -5.96 -16.67
CA SER A 105 -7.23 -6.45 -17.35
C SER A 105 -6.52 -7.49 -16.49
N GLU A 106 -6.26 -8.66 -17.07
CA GLU A 106 -5.53 -9.75 -16.42
C GLU A 106 -4.09 -9.32 -16.06
N ASP A 107 -3.52 -8.43 -16.85
CA ASP A 107 -2.16 -7.92 -16.68
C ASP A 107 -2.05 -6.98 -15.48
N PHE A 108 -3.00 -6.09 -15.27
CA PHE A 108 -3.06 -5.25 -14.06
C PHE A 108 -3.26 -6.08 -12.79
N PHE A 109 -4.10 -7.12 -12.87
CA PHE A 109 -4.29 -8.04 -11.74
C PHE A 109 -3.00 -8.78 -11.41
N THR A 110 -2.34 -9.31 -12.42
CA THR A 110 -1.07 -10.03 -12.28
C THR A 110 0.01 -9.09 -11.74
N PHE A 111 0.10 -7.87 -12.26
CA PHE A 111 1.02 -6.84 -11.79
C PHE A 111 0.80 -6.49 -10.31
N THR A 112 -0.43 -6.16 -9.91
CA THR A 112 -0.73 -5.81 -8.51
C THR A 112 -0.55 -6.98 -7.55
N THR A 113 -0.89 -8.20 -7.98
CA THR A 113 -0.68 -9.41 -7.19
C THR A 113 0.81 -9.69 -6.99
N ASN A 114 1.61 -9.53 -8.04
CA ASN A 114 3.06 -9.66 -7.97
C ASN A 114 3.69 -8.59 -7.08
N LEU A 115 3.24 -7.34 -7.19
CA LEU A 115 3.67 -6.23 -6.35
C LEU A 115 3.40 -6.52 -4.86
N ILE A 116 2.17 -6.89 -4.52
CA ILE A 116 1.78 -7.22 -3.14
C ILE A 116 2.55 -8.45 -2.62
N SER A 117 2.88 -9.37 -3.51
CA SER A 117 3.65 -10.59 -3.15
C SER A 117 5.16 -10.34 -3.08
N ASN A 118 5.65 -9.12 -3.35
CA ASN A 118 7.08 -8.78 -3.50
C ASN A 118 7.80 -9.67 -4.54
N LYS A 119 7.09 -10.11 -5.54
CA LYS A 119 7.71 -10.70 -6.71
C LYS A 119 8.10 -9.52 -7.60
N ASN A 120 9.36 -9.08 -7.51
CA ASN A 120 9.89 -7.93 -8.24
C ASN A 120 9.60 -8.04 -9.74
N THR A 121 8.57 -7.35 -10.18
CA THR A 121 8.23 -7.21 -11.59
C THR A 121 7.71 -5.80 -11.81
N LEU A 122 8.58 -4.79 -11.59
CA LEU A 122 8.33 -3.50 -12.20
C LEU A 122 8.41 -3.70 -13.73
N PRO A 123 7.50 -3.10 -14.50
CA PRO A 123 7.54 -3.18 -15.96
C PRO A 123 8.90 -2.68 -16.44
N GLN A 124 9.58 -3.50 -17.24
CA GLN A 124 10.90 -3.16 -17.79
C GLN A 124 10.84 -2.05 -18.84
N ASN A 125 9.65 -1.73 -19.34
CA ASN A 125 9.42 -0.72 -20.37
C ASN A 125 8.28 0.21 -19.94
N ILE A 126 8.61 1.26 -19.18
CA ILE A 126 7.69 2.38 -18.94
C ILE A 126 7.74 3.28 -20.19
N HIS A 127 6.58 3.62 -20.74
CA HIS A 127 6.52 4.52 -21.88
C HIS A 127 7.09 5.90 -21.50
N PRO A 128 7.96 6.53 -22.32
CA PRO A 128 8.58 7.83 -21.98
C PRO A 128 7.58 8.93 -21.61
N ALA A 129 6.38 8.93 -22.21
CA ALA A 129 5.32 9.89 -21.88
C ALA A 129 4.79 9.75 -20.44
N ASP A 130 4.90 8.56 -19.84
CA ASP A 130 4.41 8.29 -18.49
C ASP A 130 5.46 8.63 -17.43
N ILE A 131 6.74 8.73 -17.80
CA ILE A 131 7.86 8.99 -16.88
C ILE A 131 7.68 10.34 -16.18
N GLU A 132 7.27 11.39 -16.88
CA GLU A 132 7.04 12.72 -16.31
C GLU A 132 5.91 12.69 -15.27
N GLN A 133 4.81 12.01 -15.57
CA GLN A 133 3.69 11.85 -14.66
C GLN A 133 4.08 11.03 -13.42
N ILE A 134 4.80 9.93 -13.61
CA ILE A 134 5.31 9.07 -12.54
C ILE A 134 6.24 9.88 -11.64
N TYR A 135 7.16 10.67 -12.22
CA TYR A 135 8.05 11.53 -11.46
C TYR A 135 7.29 12.58 -10.64
N ALA A 136 6.28 13.22 -11.23
CA ALA A 136 5.43 14.19 -10.54
C ALA A 136 4.70 13.55 -9.34
N LEU A 137 4.19 12.31 -9.48
CA LEU A 137 3.54 11.57 -8.40
C LEU A 137 4.52 11.24 -7.27
N TYR A 138 5.72 10.75 -7.58
CA TYR A 138 6.77 10.53 -6.57
C TYR A 138 7.11 11.82 -5.83
N THR A 139 7.31 12.92 -6.55
CA THR A 139 7.61 14.24 -5.98
C THR A 139 6.53 14.67 -4.98
N GLN A 140 5.25 14.54 -5.34
CA GLN A 140 4.15 14.89 -4.46
C GLN A 140 4.06 13.94 -3.22
N ILE A 141 4.32 12.67 -3.40
CA ILE A 141 4.38 11.70 -2.29
C ILE A 141 5.49 12.11 -1.30
N ILE A 142 6.70 12.38 -1.79
CA ILE A 142 7.85 12.75 -0.97
C ILE A 142 7.57 14.02 -0.18
N ILE A 143 7.10 15.07 -0.83
CA ILE A 143 6.80 16.36 -0.20
C ILE A 143 5.68 16.20 0.85
N THR A 144 4.58 15.55 0.49
CA THR A 144 3.43 15.36 1.38
C THR A 144 3.80 14.54 2.62
N TYR A 145 4.58 13.48 2.44
CA TYR A 145 5.07 12.64 3.53
C TYR A 145 6.01 13.42 4.46
N SER A 146 6.92 14.21 3.92
CA SER A 146 7.89 14.99 4.71
C SER A 146 7.21 16.10 5.52
N GLU A 147 6.22 16.79 4.94
CA GLU A 147 5.51 17.91 5.60
C GLU A 147 4.51 17.44 6.67
N ARG A 148 3.99 16.24 6.58
CA ARG A 148 3.01 15.63 7.50
C ARG A 148 1.86 16.55 7.92
N LYS A 149 1.33 17.35 6.99
CA LYS A 149 0.14 18.19 7.22
C LYS A 149 -1.09 17.33 7.54
N PRO A 150 -2.16 17.93 8.11
CA PRO A 150 -3.40 17.18 8.35
C PRO A 150 -3.85 16.37 7.12
N ASN A 151 -4.26 15.13 7.32
CA ASN A 151 -4.67 14.17 6.28
C ASN A 151 -3.56 13.72 5.30
N TRP A 152 -2.27 13.96 5.62
CA TRP A 152 -1.15 13.57 4.76
C TRP A 152 -1.18 12.10 4.35
N GLU A 153 -1.54 11.19 5.25
CA GLU A 153 -1.58 9.75 4.98
C GLU A 153 -2.63 9.39 3.94
N ALA A 154 -3.82 10.00 3.99
CA ALA A 154 -4.87 9.82 3.00
C ALA A 154 -4.45 10.35 1.62
N ILE A 155 -3.76 11.50 1.59
CA ILE A 155 -3.24 12.09 0.34
C ILE A 155 -2.16 11.19 -0.25
N VAL A 156 -1.17 10.76 0.57
CA VAL A 156 -0.10 9.86 0.11
C VAL A 156 -0.68 8.53 -0.39
N THR A 157 -1.69 7.98 0.29
CA THR A 157 -2.39 6.77 -0.15
C THR A 157 -2.99 6.94 -1.55
N SER A 158 -3.70 8.05 -1.78
CA SER A 158 -4.32 8.34 -3.08
C SER A 158 -3.28 8.53 -4.20
N LEU A 159 -2.18 9.23 -3.90
CA LEU A 159 -1.06 9.41 -4.83
C LEU A 159 -0.36 8.09 -5.14
N LEU A 160 -0.20 7.22 -4.13
CA LEU A 160 0.42 5.90 -4.33
C LEU A 160 -0.46 4.99 -5.19
N ILE A 161 -1.78 5.07 -5.04
CA ILE A 161 -2.72 4.36 -5.90
C ILE A 161 -2.59 4.85 -7.35
N ALA A 162 -2.56 6.17 -7.56
CA ALA A 162 -2.35 6.76 -8.89
C ALA A 162 -0.99 6.32 -9.49
N LEU A 163 0.07 6.32 -8.68
CA LEU A 163 1.40 5.86 -9.10
C LEU A 163 1.38 4.39 -9.54
N ILE A 164 0.77 3.50 -8.75
CA ILE A 164 0.66 2.07 -9.08
C ILE A 164 -0.14 1.88 -10.37
N THR A 165 -1.17 2.68 -10.58
CA THR A 165 -1.96 2.66 -11.82
C THR A 165 -1.13 3.08 -13.04
N CYS A 166 -0.33 4.14 -12.93
CA CYS A 166 0.58 4.57 -14.00
C CYS A 166 1.72 3.57 -14.28
N LEU A 167 2.13 2.80 -13.28
CA LEU A 167 3.16 1.75 -13.43
C LEU A 167 2.62 0.46 -14.06
N SER A 168 1.31 0.34 -14.22
CA SER A 168 0.72 -0.86 -14.84
C SER A 168 1.00 -0.94 -16.35
N PRO A 169 1.37 -2.10 -16.88
CA PRO A 169 1.73 -2.28 -18.30
C PRO A 169 0.62 -1.91 -19.29
N ASP A 170 -0.65 -1.97 -18.88
CA ASP A 170 -1.81 -1.72 -19.72
C ASP A 170 -2.79 -0.75 -19.08
N ALA A 171 -2.54 0.55 -19.24
CA ALA A 171 -3.47 1.61 -18.83
C ALA A 171 -4.73 1.74 -19.75
N HIS A 172 -4.94 0.81 -20.66
CA HIS A 172 -6.14 0.80 -21.51
C HIS A 172 -7.28 0.03 -20.82
N TYR A 173 -8.03 0.77 -20.03
CA TYR A 173 -9.20 0.27 -19.31
C TYR A 173 -10.36 -0.05 -20.26
N THR A 174 -10.54 -1.33 -20.60
CA THR A 174 -11.80 -1.81 -21.16
C THR A 174 -12.54 -2.65 -20.11
N PHE A 175 -13.63 -2.10 -19.61
CA PHE A 175 -14.54 -2.85 -18.74
C PHE A 175 -15.17 -4.00 -19.52
N THR A 176 -14.88 -5.24 -19.12
CA THR A 176 -15.48 -6.46 -19.71
C THR A 176 -16.26 -7.18 -18.62
N PRO A 177 -17.60 -7.12 -18.61
CA PRO A 177 -18.41 -7.84 -17.64
C PRO A 177 -18.17 -9.37 -17.74
N GLY A 178 -17.98 -10.04 -16.60
CA GLY A 178 -17.88 -11.50 -16.51
C GLY A 178 -16.47 -12.07 -16.40
N ASN A 179 -15.45 -11.24 -16.25
CA ASN A 179 -14.08 -11.71 -16.01
C ASN A 179 -13.92 -12.23 -14.56
N THR A 180 -13.29 -13.39 -14.40
CA THR A 180 -13.00 -14.03 -13.11
C THR A 180 -12.24 -13.10 -12.15
N ASN A 181 -11.39 -12.23 -12.65
CA ASN A 181 -10.63 -11.27 -11.87
C ASN A 181 -11.53 -10.17 -11.26
N GLU A 182 -12.51 -9.69 -12.02
CA GLU A 182 -13.52 -8.74 -11.54
C GLU A 182 -14.36 -9.37 -10.41
N THR A 183 -14.76 -10.62 -10.58
CA THR A 183 -15.48 -11.35 -9.53
C THR A 183 -14.64 -11.47 -8.25
N VAL A 184 -13.35 -11.76 -8.36
CA VAL A 184 -12.44 -11.81 -7.20
C VAL A 184 -12.33 -10.44 -6.54
N ALA A 185 -12.21 -9.36 -7.30
CA ALA A 185 -12.18 -8.00 -6.78
C ALA A 185 -13.47 -7.65 -6.01
N LEU A 186 -14.63 -7.98 -6.55
CA LEU A 186 -15.91 -7.80 -5.88
C LEU A 186 -16.01 -8.61 -4.58
N ILE A 187 -15.55 -9.86 -4.59
CA ILE A 187 -15.51 -10.71 -3.40
C ILE A 187 -14.59 -10.13 -2.33
N LEU A 188 -13.42 -9.63 -2.69
CA LEU A 188 -12.50 -8.99 -1.75
C LEU A 188 -13.09 -7.72 -1.14
N ASN A 189 -13.82 -6.94 -1.94
CA ASN A 189 -14.56 -5.79 -1.46
C ASN A 189 -15.65 -6.19 -0.45
N GLU A 190 -16.42 -7.24 -0.71
CA GLU A 190 -17.42 -7.78 0.23
C GLU A 190 -16.76 -8.23 1.53
N ILE A 191 -15.61 -8.92 1.45
CA ILE A 191 -14.85 -9.33 2.64
C ILE A 191 -14.41 -8.12 3.45
N THR A 192 -13.94 -7.06 2.78
CA THR A 192 -13.49 -5.81 3.44
C THR A 192 -14.66 -5.08 4.08
N ALA A 193 -15.78 -4.93 3.37
CA ALA A 193 -16.95 -4.20 3.84
C ALA A 193 -17.69 -4.92 4.98
N HIS A 194 -17.74 -6.27 4.94
CA HIS A 194 -18.58 -7.09 5.80
C HIS A 194 -17.82 -8.19 6.54
N SER A 195 -16.54 -7.98 6.84
CA SER A 195 -15.69 -8.99 7.47
C SER A 195 -16.23 -9.55 8.78
N GLU A 196 -17.10 -8.81 9.49
CA GLU A 196 -17.73 -9.24 10.74
C GLU A 196 -18.77 -10.35 10.53
N SER A 197 -19.43 -10.41 9.36
CA SER A 197 -20.59 -11.29 9.13
C SER A 197 -20.52 -12.12 7.85
N ILE A 198 -19.52 -11.89 7.00
CA ILE A 198 -19.36 -12.57 5.72
C ILE A 198 -19.03 -14.05 5.90
N THR A 199 -19.60 -14.90 5.06
CA THR A 199 -19.29 -16.33 5.00
C THR A 199 -19.02 -16.75 3.56
N LEU A 200 -18.22 -17.81 3.39
CA LEU A 200 -17.95 -18.36 2.08
C LEU A 200 -19.23 -18.83 1.37
N ALA A 201 -20.19 -19.36 2.14
CA ALA A 201 -21.50 -19.78 1.61
C ALA A 201 -22.29 -18.61 1.01
N LYS A 202 -22.37 -17.48 1.72
CA LYS A 202 -23.05 -16.27 1.22
C LYS A 202 -22.42 -15.75 -0.07
N LEU A 203 -21.08 -15.74 -0.14
CA LEU A 203 -20.37 -15.34 -1.36
C LEU A 203 -20.62 -16.32 -2.50
N SER A 204 -20.59 -17.61 -2.22
CA SER A 204 -20.83 -18.64 -3.22
C SER A 204 -22.23 -18.52 -3.81
N GLU A 205 -23.24 -18.28 -2.99
CA GLU A 205 -24.62 -18.03 -3.42
C GLU A 205 -24.72 -16.74 -4.27
N LYS A 206 -24.16 -15.63 -3.76
CA LYS A 206 -24.22 -14.32 -4.41
C LYS A 206 -23.58 -14.31 -5.80
N TYR A 207 -22.46 -15.00 -5.97
CA TYR A 207 -21.71 -15.04 -7.22
C TYR A 207 -21.94 -16.29 -8.05
N SER A 208 -22.86 -17.15 -7.63
CA SER A 208 -23.22 -18.41 -8.33
C SER A 208 -22.03 -19.37 -8.53
N TYR A 209 -21.13 -19.42 -7.55
CA TYR A 209 -20.02 -20.37 -7.50
C TYR A 209 -20.24 -21.44 -6.44
N THR A 210 -19.58 -22.59 -6.60
CA THR A 210 -19.50 -23.55 -5.50
C THR A 210 -18.50 -23.07 -4.46
N PRO A 211 -18.69 -23.36 -3.14
CA PRO A 211 -17.73 -22.99 -2.10
C PRO A 211 -16.31 -23.50 -2.36
N THR A 212 -16.21 -24.70 -2.92
CA THR A 212 -14.91 -25.33 -3.27
C THR A 212 -14.21 -24.54 -4.37
N TYR A 213 -14.92 -24.21 -5.46
CA TYR A 213 -14.37 -23.43 -6.55
C TYR A 213 -13.95 -22.04 -6.08
N LEU A 214 -14.82 -21.36 -5.31
CA LEU A 214 -14.53 -20.04 -4.78
C LEU A 214 -13.30 -20.02 -3.85
N SER A 215 -13.17 -21.04 -3.00
CA SER A 215 -12.02 -21.20 -2.12
C SER A 215 -10.72 -21.37 -2.89
N GLU A 216 -10.74 -22.22 -3.93
CA GLU A 216 -9.57 -22.45 -4.78
C GLU A 216 -9.22 -21.22 -5.62
N LEU A 217 -10.24 -20.53 -6.17
CA LEU A 217 -10.07 -19.29 -6.91
C LEU A 217 -9.38 -18.21 -6.08
N LEU A 218 -9.83 -17.98 -4.84
CA LEU A 218 -9.21 -17.03 -3.92
C LEU A 218 -7.76 -17.44 -3.59
N ARG A 219 -7.52 -18.73 -3.36
CA ARG A 219 -6.18 -19.22 -3.10
C ARG A 219 -5.25 -19.03 -4.31
N GLN A 220 -5.73 -19.32 -5.50
CA GLN A 220 -4.96 -19.17 -6.74
C GLN A 220 -4.67 -17.70 -7.04
N LYS A 221 -5.67 -16.84 -6.93
CA LYS A 221 -5.57 -15.42 -7.30
C LYS A 221 -4.95 -14.54 -6.21
N CYS A 222 -5.26 -14.79 -4.93
CA CYS A 222 -4.81 -13.97 -3.80
C CYS A 222 -3.68 -14.63 -2.98
N GLY A 223 -3.35 -15.90 -3.23
CA GLY A 223 -2.39 -16.65 -2.45
C GLY A 223 -2.86 -16.98 -1.02
N LYS A 224 -4.13 -16.69 -0.69
CA LYS A 224 -4.71 -16.82 0.65
C LYS A 224 -6.07 -17.50 0.59
N THR A 225 -6.40 -18.23 1.64
CA THR A 225 -7.74 -18.79 1.83
C THR A 225 -8.74 -17.69 2.24
N PHE A 226 -10.03 -17.95 2.03
CA PHE A 226 -11.11 -17.07 2.50
C PHE A 226 -10.98 -16.73 4.00
N SER A 227 -10.69 -17.73 4.82
CA SER A 227 -10.55 -17.55 6.28
C SER A 227 -9.36 -16.64 6.64
N GLU A 228 -8.25 -16.74 5.91
CA GLU A 228 -7.09 -15.86 6.09
C GLU A 228 -7.40 -14.44 5.68
N LEU A 229 -8.11 -14.24 4.57
CA LEU A 229 -8.53 -12.92 4.11
C LEU A 229 -9.48 -12.24 5.13
N VAL A 230 -10.47 -12.97 5.63
CA VAL A 230 -11.40 -12.46 6.66
C VAL A 230 -10.66 -12.15 7.96
N LEU A 231 -9.76 -13.05 8.41
CA LEU A 231 -8.97 -12.85 9.63
C LEU A 231 -8.14 -11.56 9.50
N GLU A 232 -7.48 -11.38 8.40
CA GLU A 232 -6.66 -10.20 8.12
C GLU A 232 -7.46 -8.90 8.23
N GLN A 233 -8.61 -8.83 7.57
CA GLN A 233 -9.49 -7.65 7.62
C GLN A 233 -10.01 -7.37 9.04
N ARG A 234 -10.42 -8.40 9.77
CA ARG A 234 -10.84 -8.28 11.17
C ARG A 234 -9.72 -7.76 12.06
N MET A 235 -8.50 -8.26 11.90
CA MET A 235 -7.35 -7.85 12.70
C MET A 235 -6.94 -6.40 12.43
N GLU A 236 -6.89 -5.98 11.17
CA GLU A 236 -6.56 -4.59 10.83
C GLU A 236 -7.65 -3.61 11.29
N ARG A 237 -8.93 -3.97 11.16
CA ARG A 237 -10.04 -3.18 11.69
C ARG A 237 -9.97 -3.07 13.22
N ALA A 238 -9.64 -4.16 13.91
CA ALA A 238 -9.45 -4.16 15.36
C ALA A 238 -8.31 -3.24 15.78
N LYS A 239 -7.17 -3.31 15.07
CA LYS A 239 -6.01 -2.44 15.31
C LYS A 239 -6.39 -0.97 15.17
N THR A 240 -7.06 -0.61 14.09
CA THR A 240 -7.54 0.77 13.85
C THR A 240 -8.43 1.25 14.99
N LEU A 241 -9.41 0.44 15.41
CA LEU A 241 -10.29 0.80 16.52
C LEU A 241 -9.55 0.91 17.86
N LEU A 242 -8.56 0.05 18.11
CA LEU A 242 -7.74 0.09 19.33
C LEU A 242 -6.89 1.35 19.43
N ILE A 243 -6.34 1.79 18.29
CA ILE A 243 -5.43 2.94 18.19
C ILE A 243 -6.22 4.27 18.21
N HIS A 244 -7.33 4.34 17.50
CA HIS A 244 -8.03 5.61 17.28
C HIS A 244 -9.27 5.80 18.16
N THR A 245 -9.63 4.82 19.02
CA THR A 245 -10.80 4.93 19.88
C THR A 245 -10.52 4.45 21.30
N LYS A 246 -11.33 4.96 22.24
CA LYS A 246 -11.33 4.48 23.64
C LYS A 246 -12.35 3.36 23.89
N LEU A 247 -12.88 2.73 22.84
CA LEU A 247 -13.87 1.65 22.99
C LEU A 247 -13.31 0.48 23.81
N PRO A 248 -14.12 -0.14 24.68
CA PRO A 248 -13.72 -1.37 25.39
C PRO A 248 -13.30 -2.47 24.41
N VAL A 249 -12.30 -3.26 24.78
CA VAL A 249 -11.81 -4.36 23.94
C VAL A 249 -12.92 -5.38 23.65
N SER A 250 -13.85 -5.60 24.58
CA SER A 250 -15.03 -6.45 24.39
C SER A 250 -15.94 -5.91 23.28
N THR A 251 -16.17 -4.61 23.25
CA THR A 251 -16.97 -3.95 22.20
C THR A 251 -16.30 -4.09 20.85
N ILE A 252 -14.99 -3.84 20.77
CA ILE A 252 -14.21 -4.01 19.53
C ILE A 252 -14.30 -5.47 19.05
N SER A 253 -14.11 -6.46 19.96
CA SER A 253 -14.25 -7.88 19.63
C SER A 253 -15.59 -8.20 18.98
N SER A 254 -16.69 -7.71 19.53
CA SER A 254 -18.04 -7.91 18.97
C SER A 254 -18.21 -7.21 17.63
N MET A 255 -17.74 -5.96 17.48
CA MET A 255 -17.82 -5.18 16.25
C MET A 255 -17.11 -5.80 15.04
N ILE A 256 -16.05 -6.57 15.29
CA ILE A 256 -15.28 -7.26 14.24
C ILE A 256 -15.71 -8.72 14.03
N GLY A 257 -16.81 -9.14 14.65
CA GLY A 257 -17.47 -10.43 14.40
C GLY A 257 -16.95 -11.60 15.24
N TYR A 258 -16.44 -11.35 16.47
CA TYR A 258 -16.14 -12.40 17.43
C TYR A 258 -17.24 -12.49 18.49
N GLY A 259 -17.73 -13.70 18.74
CA GLY A 259 -18.75 -13.94 19.79
C GLY A 259 -18.22 -13.82 21.21
N GLY A 260 -16.89 -13.76 21.39
CA GLY A 260 -16.25 -13.65 22.70
C GLY A 260 -14.85 -13.09 22.63
N THR A 261 -14.40 -12.49 23.74
CA THR A 261 -13.08 -11.81 23.81
C THR A 261 -11.91 -12.80 23.83
N THR A 262 -12.09 -14.00 24.36
CA THR A 262 -11.01 -14.99 24.50
C THR A 262 -10.45 -15.40 23.13
N GLU A 263 -11.32 -15.73 22.18
CA GLU A 263 -10.91 -16.09 20.84
C GLU A 263 -10.26 -14.90 20.11
N PHE A 264 -10.84 -13.72 20.27
CA PHE A 264 -10.26 -12.49 19.72
C PHE A 264 -8.84 -12.26 20.25
N TYR A 265 -8.61 -12.32 21.57
CA TYR A 265 -7.27 -12.15 22.16
C TYR A 265 -6.26 -13.15 21.59
N ARG A 266 -6.65 -14.41 21.47
CA ARG A 266 -5.79 -15.47 20.90
C ARG A 266 -5.42 -15.17 19.44
N LYS A 267 -6.42 -14.83 18.60
CA LYS A 267 -6.21 -14.51 17.18
C LYS A 267 -5.39 -13.22 17.01
N PHE A 268 -5.70 -12.18 17.77
CA PHE A 268 -5.01 -10.90 17.72
C PHE A 268 -3.53 -11.03 18.11
N LYS A 269 -3.24 -11.70 19.22
CA LYS A 269 -1.87 -11.97 19.66
C LYS A 269 -1.11 -12.83 18.64
N GLY A 270 -1.77 -13.84 18.05
CA GLY A 270 -1.16 -14.67 17.01
C GLY A 270 -0.82 -13.89 15.75
N TYR A 271 -1.62 -12.86 15.41
CA TYR A 271 -1.43 -12.06 14.21
C TYR A 271 -0.40 -10.93 14.38
N PHE A 272 -0.48 -10.17 15.48
CA PHE A 272 0.38 -9.01 15.74
C PHE A 272 1.54 -9.27 16.69
N SER A 273 1.61 -10.44 17.33
CA SER A 273 2.55 -10.77 18.42
C SER A 273 2.39 -9.88 19.66
N LEU A 274 1.31 -9.12 19.75
CA LEU A 274 0.95 -8.22 20.84
C LEU A 274 -0.51 -8.49 21.25
N THR A 275 -0.83 -8.26 22.52
CA THR A 275 -2.21 -8.26 22.96
C THR A 275 -2.92 -6.95 22.55
N PRO A 276 -4.28 -6.94 22.48
CA PRO A 276 -5.03 -5.71 22.22
C PRO A 276 -4.72 -4.58 23.23
N ARG A 277 -4.47 -4.91 24.48
CA ARG A 277 -4.11 -3.92 25.51
C ARG A 277 -2.72 -3.35 25.29
N GLU A 278 -1.74 -4.17 24.97
CA GLU A 278 -0.39 -3.74 24.65
C GLU A 278 -0.35 -2.88 23.38
N MET A 279 -1.16 -3.23 22.37
CA MET A 279 -1.29 -2.43 21.15
C MET A 279 -1.80 -1.02 21.48
N ARG A 280 -2.84 -0.91 22.31
CA ARG A 280 -3.40 0.37 22.73
C ARG A 280 -2.41 1.20 23.56
N SER A 281 -1.67 0.58 24.49
CA SER A 281 -0.74 1.30 25.38
C SER A 281 0.51 1.84 24.67
N LYS A 282 0.84 1.34 23.47
CA LYS A 282 1.95 1.86 22.67
C LYS A 282 1.61 3.13 21.89
N THR A 283 0.34 3.51 21.87
CA THR A 283 -0.16 4.61 21.03
C THR A 283 -0.60 5.84 21.87
N PHE A 284 -0.80 5.66 23.18
CA PHE A 284 -1.18 6.74 24.10
C PHE A 284 -0.11 7.00 25.15
#